data_83d767248e1713601758d3b1870fd751
#
_entry.id   83d767248e1713601758d3b1870fd751
#
_cell.length_a   1.000
_cell.length_b   1.000
_cell.length_c   1.000
_cell.angle_alpha   90.00
_cell.angle_beta   90.00
_cell.angle_gamma   90.00
#
_symmetry.space_group_name_H-M   'P 1'
#
loop_
_entity.id
_entity.type
_entity.pdbx_description
1 polymer ?
#
loop_
_entity_poly.entity_id
_entity_poly.type
_entity_poly.pdbx_seq_one_letter_code
_entity_poly.pdbx_strand_id
1 'polypeptide(L)'
;GDVYKRQARIRQATADVTQSDPQKDAPITWQYGRGIDMDDVVGTFVQRVRDYNCSVVEVPAADVPQAVVDALKETGADESVVVPPGLDESWRTAIAEAGIEVRVDDPELSKTELDDTQAVVTAAASGVADTGTIVLTHLADQGRRALTLVPDRHVCVIKTSQVVSDVPEAVQAVKPAVLDHHPLTWISGGSATSDIELSRVNGVHGPRQLHVVVVKDQ
;
A
#
# COMPACT_ATOMS: atom_id res chain seq x y z
N GLY A 1 46.35 -3.66 11.19
CA GLY A 1 46.76 -3.36 9.93
C GLY A 1 45.74 -2.84 8.93
N ASP A 2 44.74 -3.59 8.56
CA ASP A 2 43.92 -3.30 7.38
C ASP A 2 42.92 -2.13 7.57
N VAL A 3 42.39 -1.98 8.77
CA VAL A 3 41.48 -0.89 9.12
C VAL A 3 42.15 0.49 8.99
N TYR A 4 43.40 0.63 9.46
CA TYR A 4 44.15 1.87 9.35
C TYR A 4 44.47 2.27 7.92
N LYS A 5 44.79 1.31 7.08
CA LYS A 5 45.02 1.54 5.63
C LYS A 5 43.74 2.00 4.92
N ARG A 6 42.62 1.41 5.29
CA ARG A 6 41.28 1.78 4.77
C ARG A 6 40.89 3.20 5.17
N GLN A 7 41.08 3.55 6.46
CA GLN A 7 40.82 4.90 6.95
C GLN A 7 41.76 5.95 6.31
N ALA A 8 43.04 5.61 6.09
CA ALA A 8 43.95 6.52 5.43
C ALA A 8 43.53 6.80 3.97
N ARG A 9 43.05 5.77 3.23
CA ARG A 9 42.53 5.93 1.87
C ARG A 9 41.29 6.81 1.84
N ILE A 10 40.36 6.62 2.80
CA ILE A 10 39.15 7.46 2.91
C ILE A 10 39.54 8.92 3.17
N ARG A 11 40.42 9.18 4.13
CA ARG A 11 40.90 10.56 4.42
C ARG A 11 41.62 11.19 3.23
N GLN A 12 42.35 10.41 2.47
CA GLN A 12 43.01 10.89 1.25
C GLN A 12 41.97 11.21 0.14
N ALA A 13 40.96 10.36 -0.01
CA ALA A 13 39.91 10.55 -1.00
C ALA A 13 38.98 11.72 -0.69
N THR A 14 38.91 12.14 0.57
CA THR A 14 38.11 13.29 1.02
C THR A 14 38.94 14.51 1.38
N ALA A 15 40.25 14.54 1.00
CA ALA A 15 41.15 15.63 1.36
C ALA A 15 40.83 16.97 0.66
N ASP A 16 40.09 16.92 -0.43
CA ASP A 16 39.57 18.06 -1.17
C ASP A 16 38.27 18.63 -0.57
N VAL A 17 37.60 17.90 0.33
CA VAL A 17 36.42 18.37 1.05
C VAL A 17 36.85 19.38 2.11
N THR A 18 36.75 20.68 1.79
CA THR A 18 37.16 21.78 2.65
C THR A 18 36.02 22.37 3.44
N GLN A 19 34.79 22.04 3.10
CA GLN A 19 33.58 22.52 3.77
C GLN A 19 33.06 21.48 4.76
N SER A 20 32.86 21.90 6.00
CA SER A 20 32.22 21.08 7.03
C SER A 20 30.69 21.04 6.94
N ASP A 21 30.10 21.97 6.19
CA ASP A 21 28.68 22.05 5.93
C ASP A 21 28.36 21.29 4.63
N PRO A 22 27.67 20.13 4.71
CA PRO A 22 27.37 19.33 3.54
C PRO A 22 26.55 20.06 2.46
N GLN A 23 25.73 21.03 2.85
CA GLN A 23 24.91 21.79 1.91
C GLN A 23 25.74 22.79 1.09
N LYS A 24 26.88 23.21 1.62
CA LYS A 24 27.80 24.12 0.91
C LYS A 24 28.82 23.34 0.09
N ASP A 25 29.22 22.17 0.56
CA ASP A 25 30.18 21.29 -0.13
C ASP A 25 29.56 20.66 -1.38
N ALA A 26 28.35 20.13 -1.23
CA ALA A 26 27.58 19.54 -2.34
C ALA A 26 26.16 20.15 -2.36
N PRO A 27 25.97 21.36 -2.92
CA PRO A 27 24.68 22.02 -2.93
C PRO A 27 23.68 21.19 -3.75
N ILE A 28 22.60 20.78 -3.09
CA ILE A 28 21.48 20.09 -3.73
C ILE A 28 20.55 21.16 -4.29
N THR A 29 20.56 21.33 -5.61
CA THR A 29 19.68 22.28 -6.33
C THR A 29 18.26 21.76 -6.50
N TRP A 30 18.08 20.45 -6.33
CA TRP A 30 16.78 19.79 -6.44
C TRP A 30 15.98 19.96 -5.15
N GLN A 31 14.70 20.29 -5.27
CA GLN A 31 13.77 20.34 -4.13
C GLN A 31 12.96 19.05 -4.09
N TYR A 32 13.27 18.22 -3.09
CA TYR A 32 12.50 17.01 -2.80
C TYR A 32 11.16 17.35 -2.16
N GLY A 33 10.16 16.47 -2.34
CA GLY A 33 8.85 16.62 -1.71
C GLY A 33 7.92 17.63 -2.39
N ARG A 34 8.23 18.02 -3.63
CA ARG A 34 7.29 18.74 -4.47
C ARG A 34 6.49 17.74 -5.26
N GLY A 35 5.15 17.88 -5.22
CA GLY A 35 4.25 17.14 -6.10
C GLY A 35 4.49 17.44 -7.58
N ILE A 36 4.15 16.49 -8.42
CA ILE A 36 4.09 16.69 -9.87
C ILE A 36 2.84 17.51 -10.17
N ASP A 37 2.98 18.52 -11.02
CA ASP A 37 1.82 19.24 -11.54
C ASP A 37 1.01 18.30 -12.45
N MET A 38 -0.22 17.99 -12.01
CA MET A 38 -1.06 16.98 -12.62
C MET A 38 -2.51 17.46 -12.60
N ASP A 39 -3.12 17.58 -13.79
CA ASP A 39 -4.47 18.13 -13.95
C ASP A 39 -5.54 17.27 -13.26
N ASP A 40 -5.38 15.93 -13.27
CA ASP A 40 -6.32 14.97 -12.68
C ASP A 40 -5.57 13.88 -11.93
N VAL A 41 -5.30 14.14 -10.67
CA VAL A 41 -4.56 13.22 -9.77
C VAL A 41 -5.36 11.92 -9.55
N VAL A 42 -6.66 12.03 -9.26
CA VAL A 42 -7.49 10.85 -8.95
C VAL A 42 -7.72 10.00 -10.20
N GLY A 43 -8.07 10.60 -11.33
CA GLY A 43 -8.26 9.88 -12.59
C GLY A 43 -6.98 9.20 -13.06
N THR A 44 -5.82 9.85 -12.88
CA THR A 44 -4.52 9.24 -13.19
C THR A 44 -4.26 8.04 -12.28
N PHE A 45 -4.51 8.15 -10.97
CA PHE A 45 -4.39 7.03 -10.04
C PHE A 45 -5.25 5.84 -10.48
N VAL A 46 -6.54 6.08 -10.74
CA VAL A 46 -7.49 5.05 -11.17
C VAL A 46 -7.01 4.36 -12.45
N GLN A 47 -6.55 5.15 -13.43
CA GLN A 47 -6.03 4.61 -14.70
C GLN A 47 -4.79 3.73 -14.46
N ARG A 48 -3.83 4.20 -13.67
CA ARG A 48 -2.60 3.43 -13.37
C ARG A 48 -2.89 2.13 -12.61
N VAL A 49 -3.84 2.13 -11.68
CA VAL A 49 -4.26 0.91 -10.99
C VAL A 49 -4.88 -0.09 -11.99
N ARG A 50 -5.70 0.39 -12.93
CA ARG A 50 -6.26 -0.45 -14.01
C ARG A 50 -5.19 -1.01 -14.95
N ASP A 51 -4.11 -0.27 -15.22
CA ASP A 51 -2.99 -0.73 -16.04
C ASP A 51 -2.30 -1.97 -15.47
N TYR A 52 -2.42 -2.21 -14.15
CA TYR A 52 -2.00 -3.45 -13.48
C TYR A 52 -3.03 -4.60 -13.55
N ASN A 53 -4.09 -4.46 -14.35
CA ASN A 53 -5.22 -5.39 -14.41
C ASN A 53 -5.95 -5.55 -13.07
N CYS A 54 -6.03 -4.48 -12.28
CA CYS A 54 -6.81 -4.44 -11.06
C CYS A 54 -8.21 -3.88 -11.34
N SER A 55 -9.22 -4.40 -10.65
CA SER A 55 -10.56 -3.81 -10.64
C SER A 55 -10.55 -2.54 -9.80
N VAL A 56 -11.19 -1.48 -10.31
CA VAL A 56 -11.34 -0.20 -9.59
C VAL A 56 -12.76 0.30 -9.74
N VAL A 57 -13.38 0.62 -8.61
CA VAL A 57 -14.69 1.29 -8.55
C VAL A 57 -14.55 2.60 -7.77
N GLU A 58 -15.27 3.62 -8.22
CA GLU A 58 -15.34 4.92 -7.58
C GLU A 58 -16.75 5.14 -7.03
N VAL A 59 -16.87 5.38 -5.73
CA VAL A 59 -18.16 5.51 -5.06
C VAL A 59 -18.19 6.68 -4.08
N PRO A 60 -19.35 7.26 -3.81
CA PRO A 60 -19.55 8.17 -2.67
C PRO A 60 -19.35 7.42 -1.35
N ALA A 61 -19.03 8.14 -0.27
CA ALA A 61 -18.77 7.55 1.04
C ALA A 61 -19.94 6.68 1.57
N ALA A 62 -21.19 7.06 1.27
CA ALA A 62 -22.37 6.32 1.70
C ALA A 62 -22.48 4.92 1.06
N ASP A 63 -21.89 4.73 -0.12
CA ASP A 63 -22.01 3.49 -0.89
C ASP A 63 -20.83 2.52 -0.65
N VAL A 64 -19.84 2.92 0.16
CA VAL A 64 -18.64 2.09 0.43
C VAL A 64 -18.99 0.72 0.98
N PRO A 65 -19.92 0.56 1.97
CA PRO A 65 -20.25 -0.75 2.51
C PRO A 65 -20.73 -1.72 1.42
N GLN A 66 -21.59 -1.25 0.52
CA GLN A 66 -22.10 -2.07 -0.59
C GLN A 66 -21.02 -2.34 -1.63
N ALA A 67 -20.20 -1.33 -1.96
CA ALA A 67 -19.10 -1.49 -2.92
C ALA A 67 -18.06 -2.52 -2.46
N VAL A 68 -17.78 -2.59 -1.16
CA VAL A 68 -16.89 -3.62 -0.58
C VAL A 68 -17.50 -5.02 -0.75
N VAL A 69 -18.78 -5.18 -0.49
CA VAL A 69 -19.50 -6.46 -0.69
C VAL A 69 -19.46 -6.89 -2.17
N ASP A 70 -19.73 -5.96 -3.07
CA ASP A 70 -19.71 -6.22 -4.51
C ASP A 70 -18.31 -6.60 -4.99
N ALA A 71 -17.28 -5.91 -4.51
CA ALA A 71 -15.87 -6.22 -4.79
C ALA A 71 -15.47 -7.61 -4.30
N LEU A 72 -15.90 -8.02 -3.10
CA LEU A 72 -15.66 -9.37 -2.60
C LEU A 72 -16.31 -10.43 -3.50
N LYS A 73 -17.57 -10.24 -3.87
CA LYS A 73 -18.30 -11.17 -4.77
C LYS A 73 -17.66 -11.23 -6.17
N GLU A 74 -17.26 -10.07 -6.72
CA GLU A 74 -16.59 -10.00 -8.03
C GLU A 74 -15.26 -10.76 -8.04
N THR A 75 -14.51 -10.72 -6.93
CA THR A 75 -13.27 -11.50 -6.80
C THR A 75 -13.50 -12.97 -6.46
N GLY A 76 -14.74 -13.39 -6.22
CA GLY A 76 -15.10 -14.76 -5.81
C GLY A 76 -14.77 -15.04 -4.33
N ALA A 77 -14.74 -14.02 -3.49
CA ALA A 77 -14.57 -14.13 -2.05
C ALA A 77 -15.93 -13.99 -1.35
N ASP A 78 -16.74 -15.03 -1.46
CA ASP A 78 -18.13 -15.07 -1.00
C ASP A 78 -18.36 -15.93 0.24
N GLU A 79 -17.34 -16.60 0.77
CA GLU A 79 -17.42 -17.46 1.95
C GLU A 79 -16.82 -16.78 3.19
N SER A 80 -15.60 -16.28 3.12
CA SER A 80 -14.89 -15.74 4.27
C SER A 80 -13.92 -14.60 3.93
N VAL A 81 -13.82 -13.64 4.86
CA VAL A 81 -12.92 -12.51 4.76
C VAL A 81 -12.27 -12.21 6.11
N VAL A 82 -10.97 -11.89 6.11
CA VAL A 82 -10.32 -11.34 7.29
C VAL A 82 -10.29 -9.81 7.22
N VAL A 83 -10.48 -9.20 8.38
CA VAL A 83 -10.47 -7.74 8.53
C VAL A 83 -9.61 -7.33 9.71
N PRO A 84 -8.89 -6.20 9.64
CA PRO A 84 -8.22 -5.63 10.80
C PRO A 84 -9.23 -5.15 11.86
N PRO A 85 -8.85 -5.16 13.16
CA PRO A 85 -9.77 -4.79 14.24
C PRO A 85 -10.28 -3.35 14.16
N GLY A 86 -9.53 -2.44 13.55
CA GLY A 86 -9.92 -1.04 13.36
C GLY A 86 -10.63 -0.73 12.04
N LEU A 87 -11.01 -1.75 11.25
CA LEU A 87 -11.81 -1.52 10.05
C LEU A 87 -13.17 -0.92 10.41
N ASP A 88 -13.70 -0.05 9.55
CA ASP A 88 -15.00 0.58 9.72
C ASP A 88 -16.11 -0.45 9.98
N GLU A 89 -16.91 -0.22 11.01
CA GLU A 89 -17.93 -1.16 11.45
C GLU A 89 -19.06 -1.31 10.43
N SER A 90 -19.39 -0.25 9.69
CA SER A 90 -20.42 -0.31 8.66
C SER A 90 -20.03 -1.25 7.52
N TRP A 91 -18.74 -1.33 7.17
CA TRP A 91 -18.25 -2.26 6.15
C TRP A 91 -18.33 -3.70 6.67
N ARG A 92 -17.89 -3.94 7.92
CA ARG A 92 -17.97 -5.27 8.54
C ARG A 92 -19.41 -5.77 8.63
N THR A 93 -20.32 -4.90 9.01
CA THR A 93 -21.75 -5.20 9.10
C THR A 93 -22.32 -5.57 7.74
N ALA A 94 -22.06 -4.77 6.70
CA ALA A 94 -22.53 -5.06 5.34
C ALA A 94 -22.01 -6.38 4.79
N ILE A 95 -20.74 -6.71 5.05
CA ILE A 95 -20.14 -7.98 4.66
C ILE A 95 -20.87 -9.15 5.36
N ALA A 96 -21.09 -9.06 6.66
CA ALA A 96 -21.80 -10.09 7.44
C ALA A 96 -23.26 -10.26 6.98
N GLU A 97 -23.98 -9.15 6.74
CA GLU A 97 -25.36 -9.16 6.21
C GLU A 97 -25.43 -9.77 4.80
N ALA A 98 -24.36 -9.69 4.02
CA ALA A 98 -24.26 -10.36 2.71
C ALA A 98 -24.01 -11.86 2.82
N GLY A 99 -23.88 -12.42 4.03
CA GLY A 99 -23.68 -13.85 4.30
C GLY A 99 -22.22 -14.30 4.23
N ILE A 100 -21.26 -13.37 4.19
CA ILE A 100 -19.83 -13.65 4.17
C ILE A 100 -19.30 -13.69 5.61
N GLU A 101 -18.58 -14.74 5.99
CA GLU A 101 -17.98 -14.86 7.33
C GLU A 101 -16.90 -13.80 7.53
N VAL A 102 -17.07 -12.92 8.54
CA VAL A 102 -16.09 -11.89 8.90
C VAL A 102 -15.22 -12.40 10.04
N ARG A 103 -13.94 -12.59 9.77
CA ARG A 103 -12.90 -12.95 10.75
C ARG A 103 -12.12 -11.71 11.14
N VAL A 104 -12.30 -11.22 12.35
CA VAL A 104 -11.51 -10.11 12.88
C VAL A 104 -10.17 -10.65 13.38
N ASP A 105 -9.06 -9.99 13.01
CA ASP A 105 -7.69 -10.39 13.44
C ASP A 105 -7.39 -9.93 14.88
N ASP A 106 -8.29 -10.26 15.81
CA ASP A 106 -8.15 -10.00 17.24
C ASP A 106 -8.92 -11.07 18.05
N PRO A 107 -8.22 -12.02 18.73
CA PRO A 107 -6.75 -12.19 18.74
C PRO A 107 -6.17 -12.55 17.34
N GLU A 108 -4.88 -12.32 17.15
CA GLU A 108 -4.20 -12.57 15.86
C GLU A 108 -4.46 -14.00 15.36
N LEU A 109 -4.98 -14.10 14.14
CA LEU A 109 -5.20 -15.37 13.46
C LEU A 109 -3.87 -16.05 13.10
N SER A 110 -3.82 -17.35 13.20
CA SER A 110 -2.68 -18.16 12.75
C SER A 110 -2.50 -18.09 11.22
N LYS A 111 -1.33 -18.50 10.74
CA LYS A 111 -1.08 -18.57 9.28
C LYS A 111 -2.05 -19.50 8.56
N THR A 112 -2.43 -20.63 9.19
CA THR A 112 -3.39 -21.56 8.62
C THR A 112 -4.78 -20.94 8.52
N GLU A 113 -5.25 -20.24 9.56
CA GLU A 113 -6.54 -19.55 9.54
C GLU A 113 -6.58 -18.45 8.47
N LEU A 114 -5.46 -17.73 8.27
CA LEU A 114 -5.35 -16.74 7.20
C LEU A 114 -5.34 -17.38 5.80
N ASP A 115 -4.68 -18.53 5.64
CA ASP A 115 -4.62 -19.28 4.39
C ASP A 115 -5.98 -19.88 4.01
N ASP A 116 -6.76 -20.29 5.01
CA ASP A 116 -8.14 -20.75 4.87
C ASP A 116 -9.15 -19.61 4.62
N THR A 117 -8.69 -18.34 4.62
CA THR A 117 -9.54 -17.17 4.40
C THR A 117 -9.41 -16.66 2.97
N GLN A 118 -10.52 -16.48 2.27
CA GLN A 118 -10.51 -16.17 0.84
C GLN A 118 -9.97 -14.78 0.50
N ALA A 119 -10.22 -13.78 1.36
CA ALA A 119 -9.83 -12.40 1.08
C ALA A 119 -9.48 -11.61 2.34
N VAL A 120 -8.86 -10.46 2.15
CA VAL A 120 -8.71 -9.42 3.16
C VAL A 120 -9.36 -8.12 2.69
N VAL A 121 -9.99 -7.39 3.63
CA VAL A 121 -10.43 -6.01 3.39
C VAL A 121 -9.63 -5.07 4.28
N THR A 122 -9.06 -4.01 3.71
CA THR A 122 -8.32 -2.98 4.45
C THR A 122 -8.67 -1.58 3.96
N ALA A 123 -8.44 -0.58 4.80
CA ALA A 123 -8.24 0.79 4.34
C ALA A 123 -6.81 0.98 3.79
N ALA A 124 -6.50 2.18 3.31
CA ALA A 124 -5.18 2.59 2.84
C ALA A 124 -4.69 3.84 3.59
N ALA A 125 -3.40 4.07 3.62
CA ALA A 125 -2.80 5.28 4.18
C ALA A 125 -2.62 6.37 3.12
N SER A 126 -2.16 6.00 1.93
CA SER A 126 -1.94 6.93 0.81
C SER A 126 -2.00 6.20 -0.52
N GLY A 127 -2.28 6.92 -1.60
CA GLY A 127 -2.17 6.48 -2.98
C GLY A 127 -1.27 7.40 -3.78
N VAL A 128 -0.52 6.85 -4.74
CA VAL A 128 0.38 7.58 -5.63
C VAL A 128 -0.16 7.53 -7.05
N ALA A 129 -0.53 8.66 -7.60
CA ALA A 129 -1.18 8.74 -8.91
C ALA A 129 -0.25 8.33 -10.05
N ASP A 130 0.96 8.86 -10.10
CA ASP A 130 1.92 8.59 -11.18
C ASP A 130 2.24 7.10 -11.36
N THR A 131 2.28 6.35 -10.27
CA THR A 131 2.64 4.92 -10.27
C THR A 131 1.48 3.96 -10.02
N GLY A 132 0.27 4.45 -9.70
CA GLY A 132 -0.86 3.58 -9.32
C GLY A 132 -0.57 2.75 -8.07
N THR A 133 0.21 3.29 -7.14
CA THR A 133 0.66 2.56 -5.94
C THR A 133 -0.20 2.91 -4.75
N ILE A 134 -0.60 1.92 -3.97
CA ILE A 134 -1.25 2.08 -2.67
C ILE A 134 -0.23 1.85 -1.56
N VAL A 135 -0.25 2.67 -0.53
CA VAL A 135 0.65 2.56 0.63
C VAL A 135 -0.14 2.21 1.87
N LEU A 136 0.31 1.16 2.57
CA LEU A 136 -0.19 0.76 3.88
C LEU A 136 0.87 1.05 4.94
N THR A 137 0.43 1.58 6.08
CA THR A 137 1.25 1.86 7.26
C THR A 137 1.00 0.87 8.40
N HIS A 138 0.16 -0.12 8.15
CA HIS A 138 -0.20 -1.16 9.12
C HIS A 138 -0.81 -0.64 10.43
N LEU A 139 -1.50 0.49 10.37
CA LEU A 139 -2.32 1.01 11.46
C LEU A 139 -3.60 0.17 11.64
N ALA A 140 -4.41 0.56 12.60
CA ALA A 140 -5.54 -0.24 13.08
C ALA A 140 -6.55 -0.67 11.99
N ASP A 141 -6.77 0.17 10.98
CA ASP A 141 -7.68 -0.06 9.85
C ASP A 141 -7.04 -0.80 8.65
N GLN A 142 -5.73 -1.02 8.71
CA GLN A 142 -4.95 -1.71 7.68
C GLN A 142 -4.41 -3.05 8.17
N GLY A 143 -4.23 -3.17 9.49
CA GLY A 143 -3.81 -4.39 10.17
C GLY A 143 -2.36 -4.79 9.90
N ARG A 144 -1.90 -5.84 10.57
CA ARG A 144 -0.52 -6.34 10.47
C ARG A 144 -0.22 -6.89 9.07
N ARG A 145 1.07 -6.92 8.70
CA ARG A 145 1.56 -7.32 7.37
C ARG A 145 1.05 -8.69 6.89
N ALA A 146 0.81 -9.65 7.81
CA ALA A 146 0.34 -10.98 7.46
C ALA A 146 -1.01 -10.96 6.75
N LEU A 147 -1.91 -10.02 7.10
CA LEU A 147 -3.24 -9.91 6.51
C LEU A 147 -3.21 -9.63 5.00
N THR A 148 -2.25 -8.83 4.55
CA THR A 148 -2.08 -8.48 3.13
C THR A 148 -0.99 -9.29 2.45
N LEU A 149 -0.56 -10.41 3.06
CA LEU A 149 0.44 -11.31 2.52
C LEU A 149 -0.10 -12.71 2.24
N VAL A 150 -0.97 -13.23 3.13
CA VAL A 150 -1.42 -14.63 3.09
C VAL A 150 -2.69 -14.82 2.27
N PRO A 151 -3.82 -14.10 2.52
CA PRO A 151 -5.02 -14.25 1.71
C PRO A 151 -4.78 -13.94 0.24
N ASP A 152 -5.49 -14.64 -0.63
CA ASP A 152 -5.28 -14.59 -2.07
C ASP A 152 -5.88 -13.35 -2.76
N ARG A 153 -6.83 -12.69 -2.11
CA ARG A 153 -7.56 -11.54 -2.64
C ARG A 153 -7.51 -10.38 -1.65
N HIS A 154 -7.35 -9.18 -2.17
CA HIS A 154 -7.33 -7.95 -1.36
C HIS A 154 -8.33 -6.95 -1.92
N VAL A 155 -9.31 -6.55 -1.12
CA VAL A 155 -10.17 -5.40 -1.36
C VAL A 155 -9.62 -4.25 -0.53
N CYS A 156 -9.12 -3.21 -1.19
CA CYS A 156 -8.50 -2.05 -0.55
C CYS A 156 -9.35 -0.79 -0.77
N VAL A 157 -9.74 -0.15 0.31
CA VAL A 157 -10.52 1.10 0.27
C VAL A 157 -9.59 2.28 0.48
N ILE A 158 -9.64 3.25 -0.44
CA ILE A 158 -8.84 4.48 -0.39
C ILE A 158 -9.71 5.69 -0.67
N LYS A 159 -9.52 6.78 0.08
CA LYS A 159 -10.21 8.05 -0.15
C LYS A 159 -9.50 8.89 -1.21
N THR A 160 -10.25 9.67 -1.97
CA THR A 160 -9.67 10.61 -2.94
C THR A 160 -8.72 11.60 -2.28
N SER A 161 -9.01 12.04 -1.05
CA SER A 161 -8.14 12.91 -0.24
C SER A 161 -6.79 12.30 0.16
N GLN A 162 -6.65 10.98 0.06
CA GLN A 162 -5.39 10.25 0.35
C GLN A 162 -4.52 10.04 -0.88
N VAL A 163 -5.02 10.40 -2.07
CA VAL A 163 -4.28 10.24 -3.32
C VAL A 163 -3.44 11.47 -3.59
N VAL A 164 -2.15 11.28 -3.75
CA VAL A 164 -1.16 12.32 -4.06
C VAL A 164 -0.55 12.11 -5.43
N SER A 165 0.09 13.13 -5.99
CA SER A 165 0.60 13.10 -7.36
C SER A 165 1.77 12.12 -7.52
N ASP A 166 2.72 12.13 -6.57
CA ASP A 166 3.97 11.37 -6.71
C ASP A 166 4.46 10.71 -5.40
N VAL A 167 5.54 9.91 -5.53
CA VAL A 167 6.15 9.17 -4.41
C VAL A 167 6.69 10.08 -3.30
N PRO A 168 7.40 11.19 -3.57
CA PRO A 168 7.85 12.12 -2.54
C PRO A 168 6.74 12.66 -1.64
N GLU A 169 5.56 12.97 -2.19
CA GLU A 169 4.41 13.40 -1.39
C GLU A 169 3.88 12.26 -0.51
N ALA A 170 3.74 11.04 -1.06
CA ALA A 170 3.33 9.88 -0.29
C ALA A 170 4.31 9.58 0.86
N VAL A 171 5.62 9.68 0.62
CA VAL A 171 6.65 9.52 1.67
C VAL A 171 6.46 10.55 2.79
N GLN A 172 6.12 11.80 2.45
CA GLN A 172 5.83 12.82 3.47
C GLN A 172 4.56 12.47 4.26
N ALA A 173 3.50 12.01 3.58
CA ALA A 173 2.23 11.65 4.22
C ALA A 173 2.39 10.47 5.22
N VAL A 174 3.21 9.46 4.90
CA VAL A 174 3.41 8.28 5.76
C VAL A 174 4.57 8.41 6.75
N LYS A 175 5.34 9.52 6.69
CA LYS A 175 6.50 9.75 7.56
C LYS A 175 6.19 9.61 9.06
N PRO A 176 5.05 10.10 9.60
CA PRO A 176 4.75 9.92 11.02
C PRO A 176 4.71 8.45 11.43
N ALA A 177 4.07 7.57 10.64
CA ALA A 177 4.03 6.14 10.94
C ALA A 177 5.42 5.48 10.92
N VAL A 178 6.30 5.92 10.01
CA VAL A 178 7.71 5.45 9.96
C VAL A 178 8.47 5.86 11.20
N LEU A 179 8.29 7.09 11.68
CA LEU A 179 8.94 7.57 12.92
C LEU A 179 8.46 6.81 14.15
N ASP A 180 7.21 6.32 14.13
CA ASP A 180 6.64 5.46 15.16
C ASP A 180 6.97 3.97 14.94
N HIS A 181 7.92 3.67 14.04
CA HIS A 181 8.41 2.33 13.73
C HIS A 181 7.40 1.38 13.08
N HIS A 182 6.33 1.90 12.47
CA HIS A 182 5.42 1.09 11.68
C HIS A 182 6.06 0.68 10.35
N PRO A 183 5.92 -0.58 9.93
CA PRO A 183 6.38 -1.01 8.61
C PRO A 183 5.51 -0.38 7.51
N LEU A 184 6.07 -0.26 6.32
CA LEU A 184 5.33 0.18 5.14
C LEU A 184 5.18 -0.97 4.14
N THR A 185 4.02 -1.05 3.50
CA THR A 185 3.81 -1.90 2.32
C THR A 185 3.36 -1.04 1.15
N TRP A 186 4.08 -1.15 0.04
CA TRP A 186 3.78 -0.47 -1.22
C TRP A 186 3.22 -1.51 -2.19
N ILE A 187 2.00 -1.27 -2.70
CA ILE A 187 1.24 -2.21 -3.53
C ILE A 187 0.99 -1.57 -4.88
N SER A 188 1.60 -2.13 -5.93
CA SER A 188 1.42 -1.71 -7.32
C SER A 188 0.85 -2.90 -8.10
N GLY A 189 -0.43 -3.14 -7.93
CA GLY A 189 -1.13 -4.27 -8.55
C GLY A 189 -1.11 -5.56 -7.74
N GLY A 190 -1.67 -6.63 -8.30
CA GLY A 190 -1.64 -7.96 -7.72
C GLY A 190 -0.23 -8.56 -7.70
N SER A 191 0.03 -9.46 -6.75
CA SER A 191 1.34 -10.11 -6.61
C SER A 191 1.74 -10.90 -7.85
N ALA A 192 2.83 -10.52 -8.50
CA ALA A 192 3.37 -11.21 -9.68
C ALA A 192 4.89 -11.11 -9.72
N THR A 193 5.54 -12.20 -10.10
CA THR A 193 7.00 -12.27 -10.33
C THR A 193 7.26 -12.76 -11.74
N SER A 194 8.20 -12.11 -12.46
CA SER A 194 8.54 -12.46 -13.86
C SER A 194 10.03 -12.51 -14.15
N ASP A 195 10.88 -12.28 -13.16
CA ASP A 195 12.29 -11.95 -13.35
C ASP A 195 13.18 -13.17 -13.63
N ILE A 196 12.81 -14.36 -13.16
CA ILE A 196 13.70 -15.53 -13.21
C ILE A 196 13.30 -16.50 -14.34
N GLU A 197 12.00 -16.70 -14.52
CA GLU A 197 11.47 -17.78 -15.40
C GLU A 197 11.03 -17.27 -16.78
N LEU A 198 11.15 -15.95 -17.08
CA LEU A 198 10.51 -15.29 -18.24
C LEU A 198 9.00 -15.59 -18.37
N SER A 199 8.42 -16.16 -17.33
CA SER A 199 7.02 -16.50 -17.20
C SER A 199 6.44 -15.84 -15.95
N ARG A 200 5.34 -15.12 -16.09
CA ARG A 200 4.68 -14.43 -14.98
C ARG A 200 4.06 -15.44 -14.02
N VAL A 201 4.60 -15.55 -12.81
CA VAL A 201 4.02 -16.34 -11.71
C VAL A 201 3.28 -15.39 -10.78
N ASN A 202 2.01 -15.68 -10.52
CA ASN A 202 1.16 -14.87 -9.64
C ASN A 202 1.10 -15.46 -8.22
N GLY A 203 0.96 -14.60 -7.19
CA GLY A 203 0.67 -15.02 -5.82
C GLY A 203 1.89 -15.50 -5.02
N VAL A 204 3.12 -15.10 -5.37
CA VAL A 204 4.32 -15.53 -4.63
C VAL A 204 4.51 -14.73 -3.33
N HIS A 205 4.20 -13.43 -3.34
CA HIS A 205 4.50 -12.52 -2.24
C HIS A 205 3.29 -11.68 -1.79
N GLY A 206 2.08 -12.16 -2.01
CA GLY A 206 0.85 -11.48 -1.63
C GLY A 206 -0.35 -11.88 -2.49
N PRO A 207 -1.47 -11.17 -2.34
CA PRO A 207 -2.70 -11.44 -3.05
C PRO A 207 -2.53 -11.42 -4.57
N ARG A 208 -3.08 -12.42 -5.26
CA ARG A 208 -3.11 -12.45 -6.73
C ARG A 208 -4.05 -11.43 -7.33
N GLN A 209 -5.11 -11.11 -6.62
CA GLN A 209 -6.14 -10.17 -7.06
C GLN A 209 -6.21 -8.99 -6.11
N LEU A 210 -6.20 -7.79 -6.69
CA LEU A 210 -6.41 -6.53 -5.99
C LEU A 210 -7.64 -5.84 -6.58
N HIS A 211 -8.61 -5.52 -5.73
CA HIS A 211 -9.75 -4.66 -6.05
C HIS A 211 -9.68 -3.39 -5.23
N VAL A 212 -9.78 -2.24 -5.87
CA VAL A 212 -9.64 -0.94 -5.22
C VAL A 212 -10.99 -0.22 -5.23
N VAL A 213 -11.46 0.15 -4.05
CA VAL A 213 -12.63 1.01 -3.87
C VAL A 213 -12.14 2.42 -3.57
N VAL A 214 -12.34 3.33 -4.51
CA VAL A 214 -11.97 4.75 -4.38
C VAL A 214 -13.18 5.53 -3.86
N VAL A 215 -13.04 6.13 -2.70
CA VAL A 215 -14.11 6.87 -2.01
C VAL A 215 -14.03 8.34 -2.38
N LYS A 216 -15.09 8.87 -2.99
CA LYS A 216 -15.24 10.32 -3.25
C LYS A 216 -15.65 11.00 -1.93
N ASP A 217 -14.66 11.57 -1.24
CA ASP A 217 -14.81 12.23 0.06
C ASP A 217 -14.60 13.75 0.00
N GLN A 218 -14.50 14.30 -1.21
CA GLN A 218 -14.42 15.73 -1.51
C GLN A 218 -15.53 16.15 -2.44
#